data_2202051476874b685daee9e56135ccdf
#
_entry.id   2202051476874b685daee9e56135ccdf
#
_cell.length_a   1.000
_cell.length_b   1.000
_cell.length_c   1.000
_cell.angle_alpha   90.00
_cell.angle_beta   90.00
_cell.angle_gamma   90.00
#
_symmetry.space_group_name_H-M   'P 1'
#
loop_
_entity.id
_entity.type
_entity.pdbx_description
1 polymer ?
#
loop_
_entity_poly.entity_id
_entity_poly.type
_entity_poly.pdbx_seq_one_letter_code
_entity_poly.pdbx_strand_id
1 'polypeptide(L)'
;MLCEVPLTKEQQDFAAEHHGLVYKFLNDNHLPENEFYDVVIFPYLKAVQDYCNSASTQKYSFSTIAIRQMKFRLYDYFRTQARRKRNTEVISIHLGLYSDGVPLEEVLPGQDRLMQEFEMQQMLHDLASHVSEQQMKICLLYTSPSPRD
;
A
#
# COMPACT_ATOMS: atom_id res chain seq x y z
N MET A 1 3.28 -8.93 -5.75
CA MET A 1 3.83 -9.92 -4.80
C MET A 1 5.23 -9.47 -4.49
N LEU A 2 5.50 -9.12 -3.23
CA LEU A 2 6.83 -8.78 -2.73
C LEU A 2 7.65 -10.08 -2.63
N CYS A 3 8.98 -10.01 -2.72
CA CYS A 3 9.86 -11.14 -2.46
C CYS A 3 9.66 -11.59 -0.99
N GLU A 4 8.91 -12.67 -0.78
CA GLU A 4 8.66 -13.24 0.56
C GLU A 4 9.87 -14.01 1.09
N VAL A 5 10.82 -14.37 0.23
CA VAL A 5 12.02 -15.11 0.59
C VAL A 5 13.25 -14.22 0.51
N PRO A 6 14.09 -14.14 1.56
CA PRO A 6 15.32 -13.37 1.53
C PRO A 6 16.29 -13.92 0.47
N LEU A 7 17.07 -13.04 -0.13
CA LEU A 7 18.11 -13.43 -1.09
C LEU A 7 19.23 -14.21 -0.38
N THR A 8 19.72 -15.26 -1.02
CA THR A 8 20.94 -15.95 -0.60
C THR A 8 22.16 -15.05 -0.79
N LYS A 9 23.26 -15.35 -0.13
CA LYS A 9 24.49 -14.55 -0.25
C LYS A 9 24.99 -14.46 -1.69
N GLU A 10 24.96 -15.57 -2.43
CA GLU A 10 25.34 -15.60 -3.85
C GLU A 10 24.44 -14.72 -4.73
N GLN A 11 23.13 -14.69 -4.43
CA GLN A 11 22.20 -13.81 -5.12
C GLN A 11 22.40 -12.33 -4.78
N GLN A 12 22.82 -12.04 -3.54
CA GLN A 12 23.16 -10.67 -3.12
C GLN A 12 24.41 -10.18 -3.86
N ASP A 13 25.44 -10.99 -3.94
CA ASP A 13 26.68 -10.66 -4.66
C ASP A 13 26.39 -10.45 -6.15
N PHE A 14 25.60 -11.33 -6.76
CA PHE A 14 25.18 -11.18 -8.16
C PHE A 14 24.33 -9.91 -8.38
N ALA A 15 23.41 -9.60 -7.46
CA ALA A 15 22.61 -8.39 -7.52
C ALA A 15 23.49 -7.12 -7.40
N ALA A 16 24.49 -7.14 -6.53
CA ALA A 16 25.41 -6.01 -6.37
C ALA A 16 26.25 -5.77 -7.63
N GLU A 17 26.76 -6.83 -8.26
CA GLU A 17 27.54 -6.74 -9.50
C GLU A 17 26.75 -6.12 -10.66
N HIS A 18 25.46 -6.46 -10.78
CA HIS A 18 24.61 -6.02 -11.88
C HIS A 18 23.71 -4.82 -11.53
N HIS A 19 23.88 -4.22 -10.34
CA HIS A 19 23.03 -3.12 -9.85
C HIS A 19 23.01 -1.89 -10.78
N GLY A 20 24.11 -1.64 -11.50
CA GLY A 20 24.17 -0.57 -12.50
C GLY A 20 23.08 -0.62 -13.58
N LEU A 21 22.44 -1.79 -13.75
CA LEU A 21 21.34 -1.96 -14.69
C LEU A 21 20.07 -1.19 -14.26
N VAL A 22 19.86 -1.02 -12.96
CA VAL A 22 18.73 -0.25 -12.40
C VAL A 22 18.86 1.23 -12.77
N TYR A 23 20.04 1.80 -12.54
CA TYR A 23 20.32 3.20 -12.91
C TYR A 23 20.25 3.43 -14.42
N LYS A 24 20.81 2.49 -15.21
CA LYS A 24 20.67 2.55 -16.65
C LYS A 24 19.22 2.55 -17.10
N PHE A 25 18.39 1.68 -16.51
CA PHE A 25 16.97 1.61 -16.84
C PHE A 25 16.23 2.90 -16.50
N LEU A 26 16.50 3.52 -15.34
CA LEU A 26 15.92 4.81 -14.96
C LEU A 26 16.32 5.92 -15.93
N ASN A 27 17.59 6.01 -16.29
CA ASN A 27 18.11 6.98 -17.25
C ASN A 27 17.51 6.81 -18.65
N ASP A 28 17.48 5.58 -19.16
CA ASP A 28 16.93 5.27 -20.50
C ASP A 28 15.43 5.62 -20.61
N ASN A 29 14.69 5.61 -19.49
CA ASN A 29 13.27 5.98 -19.46
C ASN A 29 13.02 7.42 -18.93
N HIS A 30 14.08 8.21 -18.71
CA HIS A 30 14.00 9.59 -18.20
C HIS A 30 13.22 9.71 -16.88
N LEU A 31 13.38 8.74 -15.97
CA LEU A 31 12.68 8.68 -14.68
C LEU A 31 13.59 9.24 -13.57
N PRO A 32 13.07 10.15 -12.72
CA PRO A 32 13.82 10.64 -11.57
C PRO A 32 14.08 9.50 -10.58
N GLU A 33 15.35 9.34 -10.17
CA GLU A 33 15.78 8.27 -9.28
C GLU A 33 15.06 8.33 -7.94
N ASN A 34 14.91 9.52 -7.35
CA ASN A 34 14.30 9.72 -6.04
C ASN A 34 12.87 9.19 -5.93
N GLU A 35 12.13 9.15 -7.05
CA GLU A 35 10.72 8.75 -7.07
C GLU A 35 10.52 7.31 -7.53
N PHE A 36 11.34 6.83 -8.46
CA PHE A 36 11.11 5.56 -9.14
C PHE A 36 12.06 4.44 -8.74
N TYR A 37 13.12 4.73 -7.99
CA TYR A 37 14.05 3.70 -7.54
C TYR A 37 13.34 2.59 -6.77
N ASP A 38 12.47 2.94 -5.81
CA ASP A 38 11.71 1.97 -5.01
C ASP A 38 10.73 1.14 -5.84
N VAL A 39 10.23 1.70 -6.94
CA VAL A 39 9.30 0.99 -7.83
C VAL A 39 10.02 -0.09 -8.63
N VAL A 40 11.28 0.16 -9.05
CA VAL A 40 12.02 -0.72 -9.97
C VAL A 40 12.99 -1.66 -9.26
N ILE A 41 13.44 -1.37 -8.03
CA ILE A 41 14.39 -2.21 -7.32
C ILE A 41 13.81 -3.58 -6.94
N PHE A 42 12.57 -3.65 -6.48
CA PHE A 42 11.94 -4.91 -6.11
C PHE A 42 11.77 -5.90 -7.27
N PRO A 43 11.24 -5.48 -8.46
CA PRO A 43 11.21 -6.37 -9.61
C PRO A 43 12.61 -6.75 -10.12
N TYR A 44 13.62 -5.89 -9.96
CA TYR A 44 15.00 -6.24 -10.25
C TYR A 44 15.50 -7.38 -9.33
N LEU A 45 15.31 -7.26 -8.01
CA LEU A 45 15.70 -8.31 -7.05
C LEU A 45 14.94 -9.62 -7.31
N LYS A 46 13.67 -9.54 -7.69
CA LYS A 46 12.91 -10.71 -8.11
C LYS A 46 13.47 -11.34 -9.39
N ALA A 47 13.89 -10.52 -10.35
CA ALA A 47 14.56 -11.03 -11.56
C ALA A 47 15.85 -11.79 -11.24
N VAL A 48 16.63 -11.32 -10.25
CA VAL A 48 17.82 -12.02 -9.74
C VAL A 48 17.46 -13.40 -9.19
N GLN A 49 16.43 -13.48 -8.33
CA GLN A 49 15.97 -14.75 -7.77
C GLN A 49 15.50 -15.72 -8.85
N ASP A 50 14.67 -15.25 -9.77
CA ASP A 50 14.13 -16.06 -10.86
C ASP A 50 15.25 -16.57 -11.78
N TYR A 51 16.25 -15.73 -12.04
CA TYR A 51 17.41 -16.09 -12.87
C TYR A 51 18.30 -17.14 -12.22
N CYS A 52 18.59 -16.99 -10.93
CA CYS A 52 19.44 -17.94 -10.20
C CYS A 52 18.74 -19.27 -9.93
N ASN A 53 17.42 -19.25 -9.70
CA ASN A 53 16.68 -20.44 -9.28
C ASN A 53 16.14 -21.27 -10.46
N SER A 54 16.07 -20.71 -11.68
CA SER A 54 15.41 -21.35 -12.81
C SER A 54 16.32 -21.50 -14.04
N ALA A 55 16.63 -22.74 -14.40
CA ALA A 55 17.39 -23.04 -15.63
C ALA A 55 16.67 -22.59 -16.91
N SER A 56 15.35 -22.44 -16.89
CA SER A 56 14.59 -21.98 -18.06
C SER A 56 14.80 -20.49 -18.35
N THR A 57 15.05 -19.68 -17.33
CA THR A 57 15.34 -18.24 -17.47
C THR A 57 16.76 -17.98 -17.95
N GLN A 58 17.70 -18.87 -17.62
CA GLN A 58 19.12 -18.76 -18.04
C GLN A 58 19.34 -18.89 -19.55
N LYS A 59 18.30 -19.27 -20.32
CA LYS A 59 18.34 -19.25 -21.80
C LYS A 59 18.44 -17.81 -22.36
N TYR A 60 18.05 -16.82 -21.58
CA TYR A 60 18.06 -15.41 -21.97
C TYR A 60 19.13 -14.66 -21.14
N SER A 61 19.61 -13.54 -21.63
CA SER A 61 20.51 -12.71 -20.83
C SER A 61 19.78 -12.14 -19.61
N PHE A 62 20.48 -12.06 -18.48
CA PHE A 62 19.93 -11.49 -17.26
C PHE A 62 19.36 -10.08 -17.45
N SER A 63 20.09 -9.23 -18.20
CA SER A 63 19.65 -7.87 -18.50
C SER A 63 18.31 -7.81 -19.20
N THR A 64 18.02 -8.72 -20.13
CA THR A 64 16.72 -8.78 -20.82
C THR A 64 15.58 -9.11 -19.85
N ILE A 65 15.81 -10.06 -18.94
CA ILE A 65 14.80 -10.48 -17.96
C ILE A 65 14.55 -9.36 -16.96
N ALA A 66 15.60 -8.77 -16.41
CA ALA A 66 15.52 -7.69 -15.43
C ALA A 66 14.81 -6.44 -16.00
N ILE A 67 15.20 -5.99 -17.19
CA ILE A 67 14.56 -4.85 -17.87
C ILE A 67 13.08 -5.13 -18.12
N ARG A 68 12.73 -6.34 -18.54
CA ARG A 68 11.34 -6.73 -18.77
C ARG A 68 10.52 -6.68 -17.50
N GLN A 69 11.02 -7.21 -16.39
CA GLN A 69 10.32 -7.19 -15.10
C GLN A 69 10.17 -5.76 -14.55
N MET A 70 11.20 -4.93 -14.64
CA MET A 70 11.14 -3.52 -14.27
C MET A 70 10.10 -2.75 -15.11
N LYS A 71 10.06 -2.96 -16.43
CA LYS A 71 9.06 -2.35 -17.32
C LYS A 71 7.64 -2.75 -16.94
N PHE A 72 7.37 -4.03 -16.70
CA PHE A 72 6.04 -4.47 -16.30
C PHE A 72 5.58 -3.81 -15.00
N ARG A 73 6.47 -3.72 -14.02
CA ARG A 73 6.14 -3.06 -12.75
C ARG A 73 5.87 -1.57 -12.93
N LEU A 74 6.66 -0.91 -13.76
CA LEU A 74 6.48 0.50 -14.08
C LEU A 74 5.11 0.75 -14.75
N TYR A 75 4.72 -0.07 -15.72
CA TYR A 75 3.40 0.03 -16.35
C TYR A 75 2.26 -0.22 -15.34
N ASP A 76 2.41 -1.19 -14.44
CA ASP A 76 1.43 -1.44 -13.38
C ASP A 76 1.33 -0.25 -12.41
N TYR A 77 2.44 0.38 -12.10
CA TYR A 77 2.49 1.59 -11.28
C TYR A 77 1.68 2.72 -11.94
N PHE A 78 1.99 3.07 -13.19
CA PHE A 78 1.26 4.13 -13.91
C PHE A 78 -0.23 3.77 -14.09
N ARG A 79 -0.55 2.54 -14.43
CA ARG A 79 -1.93 2.07 -14.53
C ARG A 79 -2.68 2.21 -13.21
N THR A 80 -2.00 1.99 -12.10
CA THR A 80 -2.59 2.11 -10.76
C THR A 80 -2.81 3.58 -10.39
N GLN A 81 -1.90 4.46 -10.75
CA GLN A 81 -2.05 5.90 -10.53
C GLN A 81 -3.16 6.50 -11.41
N ALA A 82 -3.29 6.05 -12.66
CA ALA A 82 -4.32 6.51 -13.59
C ALA A 82 -5.75 6.03 -13.26
N ARG A 83 -5.93 5.17 -12.24
CA ARG A 83 -7.27 4.73 -11.83
C ARG A 83 -8.10 5.90 -11.31
N ARG A 84 -9.38 5.97 -11.70
CA ARG A 84 -10.31 7.06 -11.33
C ARG A 84 -10.30 7.42 -9.84
N LYS A 85 -10.17 6.42 -8.95
CA LYS A 85 -10.12 6.64 -7.49
C LYS A 85 -8.87 7.41 -7.01
N ARG A 86 -7.80 7.46 -7.81
CA ARG A 86 -6.52 8.13 -7.47
C ARG A 86 -6.20 9.31 -8.36
N ASN A 87 -6.94 9.46 -9.46
CA ASN A 87 -6.77 10.57 -10.40
C ASN A 87 -7.66 11.75 -9.99
N THR A 88 -7.52 12.17 -8.74
CA THR A 88 -8.14 13.37 -8.17
C THR A 88 -7.06 14.35 -7.78
N GLU A 89 -7.35 15.62 -7.91
CA GLU A 89 -6.47 16.68 -7.42
C GLU A 89 -6.32 16.54 -5.89
N VAL A 90 -5.09 16.40 -5.45
CA VAL A 90 -4.77 16.27 -4.02
C VAL A 90 -4.37 17.66 -3.51
N ILE A 91 -5.14 18.16 -2.56
CA ILE A 91 -4.90 19.46 -1.92
C ILE A 91 -4.23 19.19 -0.56
N SER A 92 -3.26 20.04 -0.20
CA SER A 92 -2.62 19.95 1.12
C SER A 92 -3.62 20.26 2.23
N ILE A 93 -3.67 19.46 3.28
CA ILE A 93 -4.51 19.68 4.46
C ILE A 93 -4.14 20.96 5.21
N HIS A 94 -2.89 21.42 5.06
CA HIS A 94 -2.39 22.67 5.65
C HIS A 94 -2.66 23.91 4.78
N LEU A 95 -3.36 23.75 3.64
CA LEU A 95 -3.72 24.88 2.81
C LEU A 95 -4.78 25.74 3.51
N GLY A 96 -4.52 27.03 3.68
CA GLY A 96 -5.50 27.99 4.16
C GLY A 96 -6.61 28.20 3.14
N LEU A 97 -7.85 27.88 3.49
CA LEU A 97 -9.02 27.97 2.60
C LEU A 97 -9.57 29.39 2.46
N TYR A 98 -9.31 30.25 3.45
CA TYR A 98 -9.87 31.59 3.53
C TYR A 98 -8.77 32.64 3.71
N SER A 99 -9.11 33.91 3.50
CA SER A 99 -8.23 35.05 3.75
C SER A 99 -7.68 35.11 5.18
N ASP A 100 -8.33 34.42 6.11
CA ASP A 100 -7.96 34.35 7.51
C ASP A 100 -6.85 33.29 7.79
N GLY A 101 -6.44 32.54 6.75
CA GLY A 101 -5.35 31.58 6.84
C GLY A 101 -5.66 30.30 7.65
N VAL A 102 -6.95 30.06 7.97
CA VAL A 102 -7.36 28.85 8.70
C VAL A 102 -7.05 27.60 7.85
N PRO A 103 -6.22 26.67 8.35
CA PRO A 103 -5.88 25.47 7.58
C PRO A 103 -7.11 24.55 7.44
N LEU A 104 -7.14 23.81 6.32
CA LEU A 104 -8.21 22.86 6.02
C LEU A 104 -8.40 21.82 7.14
N GLU A 105 -7.34 21.47 7.82
CA GLU A 105 -7.31 20.54 8.95
C GLU A 105 -8.27 20.96 10.09
N GLU A 106 -8.38 22.25 10.39
CA GLU A 106 -9.28 22.75 11.45
C GLU A 106 -10.75 22.81 11.01
N VAL A 107 -11.00 22.86 9.72
CA VAL A 107 -12.37 22.93 9.16
C VAL A 107 -12.96 21.55 8.91
N LEU A 108 -12.11 20.55 8.65
CA LEU A 108 -12.58 19.18 8.42
C LEU A 108 -13.04 18.55 9.74
N PRO A 109 -14.30 18.06 9.82
CA PRO A 109 -14.76 17.34 10.99
C PRO A 109 -13.94 16.07 11.16
N GLY A 110 -13.11 16.00 12.21
CA GLY A 110 -12.44 14.78 12.61
C GLY A 110 -13.47 13.76 13.06
N GLN A 111 -13.55 12.60 12.41
CA GLN A 111 -14.31 11.47 12.96
C GLN A 111 -13.47 10.86 14.08
N ASP A 112 -13.73 11.28 15.29
CA ASP A 112 -13.13 10.67 16.48
C ASP A 112 -13.83 9.33 16.78
N ARG A 113 -13.42 8.29 16.04
CA ARG A 113 -13.95 6.93 16.22
C ARG A 113 -13.70 6.39 17.63
N LEU A 114 -12.60 6.78 18.26
CA LEU A 114 -12.26 6.34 19.61
C LEU A 114 -13.27 6.88 20.63
N MET A 115 -13.68 8.15 20.50
CA MET A 115 -14.69 8.73 21.37
C MET A 115 -16.06 8.09 21.15
N GLN A 116 -16.45 7.85 19.90
CA GLN A 116 -17.70 7.16 19.57
C GLN A 116 -17.74 5.72 20.09
N GLU A 117 -16.64 4.99 19.97
CA GLU A 117 -16.52 3.63 20.51
C GLU A 117 -16.58 3.63 22.04
N PHE A 118 -15.92 4.59 22.68
CA PHE A 118 -15.94 4.74 24.14
C PHE A 118 -17.36 5.09 24.66
N GLU A 119 -18.03 6.06 24.04
CA GLU A 119 -19.40 6.43 24.39
C GLU A 119 -20.36 5.26 24.18
N MET A 120 -20.22 4.50 23.11
CA MET A 120 -21.01 3.31 22.84
C MET A 120 -20.77 2.23 23.90
N GLN A 121 -19.52 1.96 24.28
CA GLN A 121 -19.20 1.00 25.34
C GLN A 121 -19.75 1.42 26.69
N GLN A 122 -19.66 2.71 27.04
CA GLN A 122 -20.22 3.23 28.27
C GLN A 122 -21.75 3.11 28.30
N MET A 123 -22.40 3.46 27.19
CA MET A 123 -23.85 3.32 27.08
C MET A 123 -24.29 1.85 27.17
N LEU A 124 -23.56 0.91 26.59
CA LEU A 124 -23.83 -0.53 26.72
C LEU A 124 -23.62 -1.03 28.14
N HIS A 125 -22.59 -0.52 28.83
CA HIS A 125 -22.33 -0.86 30.23
C HIS A 125 -23.50 -0.37 31.15
N ASP A 126 -23.93 0.87 30.94
CA ASP A 126 -25.06 1.44 31.71
C ASP A 126 -26.37 0.69 31.44
N LEU A 127 -26.64 0.34 30.20
CA LEU A 127 -27.78 -0.51 29.84
C LEU A 127 -27.69 -1.88 30.51
N ALA A 128 -26.51 -2.51 30.52
CA ALA A 128 -26.30 -3.81 31.16
C ALA A 128 -26.60 -3.79 32.68
N SER A 129 -26.45 -2.64 33.35
CA SER A 129 -26.74 -2.48 34.77
C SER A 129 -28.25 -2.36 35.08
N HIS A 130 -29.05 -1.97 34.08
CA HIS A 130 -30.50 -1.73 34.25
C HIS A 130 -31.39 -2.82 33.64
N VAL A 131 -30.81 -3.71 32.82
CA VAL A 131 -31.58 -4.72 32.06
C VAL A 131 -31.17 -6.12 32.52
N SER A 132 -32.15 -7.04 32.62
CA SER A 132 -31.83 -8.43 32.98
C SER A 132 -31.04 -9.13 31.86
N GLU A 133 -30.27 -10.15 32.20
CA GLU A 133 -29.45 -10.92 31.26
C GLU A 133 -30.25 -11.50 30.08
N GLN A 134 -31.51 -11.92 30.32
CA GLN A 134 -32.40 -12.42 29.27
C GLN A 134 -32.85 -11.32 28.30
N GLN A 135 -33.18 -10.13 28.82
CA GLN A 135 -33.54 -8.98 28.00
C GLN A 135 -32.38 -8.46 27.18
N MET A 136 -31.19 -8.48 27.75
CA MET A 136 -29.96 -8.12 27.01
C MET A 136 -29.70 -9.07 25.84
N LYS A 137 -29.85 -10.39 26.02
CA LYS A 137 -29.74 -11.36 24.92
C LYS A 137 -30.73 -11.10 23.80
N ILE A 138 -31.97 -10.77 24.13
CA ILE A 138 -32.99 -10.45 23.12
C ILE A 138 -32.60 -9.18 22.37
N CYS A 139 -32.18 -8.13 23.05
CA CYS A 139 -31.74 -6.88 22.44
C CYS A 139 -30.60 -7.09 21.46
N LEU A 140 -29.57 -7.85 21.84
CA LEU A 140 -28.42 -8.15 20.98
C LEU A 140 -28.79 -9.00 19.76
N LEU A 141 -29.76 -9.92 19.89
CA LEU A 141 -30.23 -10.71 18.76
C LEU A 141 -31.00 -9.87 17.72
N TYR A 142 -31.75 -8.85 18.16
CA TYR A 142 -32.49 -7.98 17.25
C TYR A 142 -31.64 -6.85 16.63
N THR A 143 -30.55 -6.45 17.26
CA THR A 143 -29.66 -5.40 16.77
C THR A 143 -28.46 -5.93 15.98
N SER A 144 -28.21 -7.25 16.04
CA SER A 144 -27.18 -7.89 15.23
C SER A 144 -27.58 -7.89 13.75
N PRO A 145 -26.71 -7.40 12.82
CA PRO A 145 -26.99 -7.46 11.39
C PRO A 145 -27.22 -8.92 10.97
N SER A 146 -28.24 -9.12 10.15
CA SER A 146 -28.56 -10.45 9.61
C SER A 146 -27.39 -10.98 8.79
N PRO A 147 -26.99 -12.26 8.91
CA PRO A 147 -25.93 -12.84 8.10
C PRO A 147 -26.27 -12.95 6.60
N ARG A 148 -27.37 -12.32 6.15
CA ARG A 148 -27.82 -12.30 4.75
C ARG A 148 -27.82 -10.90 4.10
N ASP A 149 -27.30 -9.87 4.79
CA ASP A 149 -27.14 -8.52 4.25
C ASP A 149 -25.61 -8.29 3.90
#